data_f5286180f8ab9ac8f9464f5811737fee
#
_entry.id   f5286180f8ab9ac8f9464f5811737fee
#
_cell.length_a   1.000
_cell.length_b   1.000
_cell.length_c   1.000
_cell.angle_alpha   90.00
_cell.angle_beta   90.00
_cell.angle_gamma   90.00
#
_symmetry.space_group_name_H-M   'P 1'
#
loop_
_entity.id
_entity.type
_entity.pdbx_description
1 polymer ?
#
loop_
_entity_poly.entity_id
_entity_poly.type
_entity_poly.pdbx_seq_one_letter_code
_entity_poly.pdbx_strand_id
1 'polypeptide(L)'
;LAAVISQTHKRVLLIDCDMRKGYTHELLGTSNVNGLSDVLAGQGDIAACARPTSVAGFDLVPRGQVPPNPSELLMSERFGALIAWASKNYDIVLIDTPPILAVTDAAIAGRHAGTTLMVARYAVNTLKEVETSLSRFEQNGIAVKGVILNSIFRRATGYQDYGYYEYEYQSDTK
;
A
#
# COMPACT_ATOMS: atom_id res chain seq x y z
N LEU A 1 0.84 3.24 -7.96
CA LEU A 1 -0.61 3.43 -7.86
C LEU A 1 -0.92 4.81 -7.26
N ALA A 2 -0.43 5.16 -6.06
CA ALA A 2 -0.70 6.44 -5.40
C ALA A 2 -0.41 7.65 -6.32
N ALA A 3 0.79 7.71 -6.89
CA ALA A 3 1.20 8.79 -7.79
C ALA A 3 0.33 8.91 -9.05
N VAL A 4 -0.17 7.79 -9.58
CA VAL A 4 -1.07 7.81 -10.75
C VAL A 4 -2.46 8.31 -10.35
N ILE A 5 -2.96 7.91 -9.18
CA ILE A 5 -4.25 8.40 -8.68
C ILE A 5 -4.20 9.90 -8.40
N SER A 6 -3.11 10.42 -7.82
CA SER A 6 -3.00 11.86 -7.52
C SER A 6 -3.05 12.75 -8.78
N GLN A 7 -2.64 12.23 -9.95
CA GLN A 7 -2.76 12.93 -11.24
C GLN A 7 -4.22 13.20 -11.65
N THR A 8 -5.19 12.51 -11.03
CA THR A 8 -6.63 12.78 -11.22
C THR A 8 -7.17 13.89 -10.31
N HIS A 9 -6.30 14.74 -9.77
CA HIS A 9 -6.63 15.81 -8.82
C HIS A 9 -7.23 15.31 -7.49
N LYS A 10 -7.00 14.04 -7.13
CA LYS A 10 -7.35 13.48 -5.83
C LYS A 10 -6.22 13.68 -4.83
N ARG A 11 -6.58 13.99 -3.58
CA ARG A 11 -5.63 13.99 -2.47
C ARG A 11 -5.43 12.55 -2.02
N VAL A 12 -4.21 12.04 -2.14
CA VAL A 12 -3.87 10.66 -1.86
C VAL A 12 -2.90 10.59 -0.68
N LEU A 13 -3.19 9.74 0.28
CA LEU A 13 -2.27 9.38 1.35
C LEU A 13 -1.82 7.94 1.18
N LEU A 14 -0.52 7.70 1.21
CA LEU A 14 0.06 6.37 1.37
C LEU A 14 0.54 6.21 2.81
N ILE A 15 0.15 5.13 3.48
CA ILE A 15 0.60 4.77 4.82
C ILE A 15 1.46 3.52 4.70
N ASP A 16 2.75 3.63 5.03
CA ASP A 16 3.69 2.50 5.04
C ASP A 16 3.54 1.71 6.35
N CYS A 17 2.73 0.66 6.32
CA CYS A 17 2.51 -0.24 7.45
C CYS A 17 3.52 -1.40 7.51
N ASP A 18 4.48 -1.49 6.58
CA ASP A 18 5.62 -2.40 6.75
C ASP A 18 6.68 -1.78 7.66
N MET A 19 6.36 -1.71 8.96
CA MET A 19 7.28 -1.18 9.96
C MET A 19 8.56 -2.02 10.12
N ARG A 20 8.65 -3.19 9.46
CA ARG A 20 9.81 -4.08 9.54
C ARG A 20 10.82 -3.80 8.44
N LYS A 21 10.34 -3.66 7.19
CA LYS A 21 11.19 -3.53 6.00
C LYS A 21 10.70 -2.45 5.03
N GLY A 22 9.67 -1.67 5.38
CA GLY A 22 9.17 -0.59 4.55
C GLY A 22 10.28 0.41 4.19
N TYR A 23 10.34 0.81 2.93
CA TYR A 23 11.34 1.73 2.40
C TYR A 23 10.72 2.78 1.46
N THR A 24 9.40 2.97 1.56
CA THR A 24 8.67 3.95 0.72
C THR A 24 9.20 5.36 0.87
N HIS A 25 9.68 5.73 2.06
CA HIS A 25 10.33 7.02 2.33
C HIS A 25 11.60 7.23 1.50
N GLU A 26 12.42 6.19 1.29
CA GLU A 26 13.61 6.25 0.45
C GLU A 26 13.22 6.43 -1.02
N LEU A 27 12.23 5.66 -1.51
CA LEU A 27 11.74 5.74 -2.89
C LEU A 27 11.15 7.11 -3.23
N LEU A 28 10.57 7.80 -2.24
CA LEU A 28 9.92 9.09 -2.42
C LEU A 28 10.78 10.26 -1.95
N GLY A 29 12.02 10.01 -1.53
CA GLY A 29 12.97 11.03 -1.10
C GLY A 29 12.50 11.81 0.13
N THR A 30 11.73 11.17 1.03
CA THR A 30 11.21 11.80 2.25
C THR A 30 11.92 11.30 3.51
N SER A 31 11.79 12.06 4.62
CA SER A 31 12.34 11.65 5.91
C SER A 31 11.51 10.52 6.53
N ASN A 32 12.15 9.64 7.31
CA ASN A 32 11.50 8.57 8.08
C ASN A 32 11.29 8.91 9.58
N VAL A 33 11.65 10.13 10.01
CA VAL A 33 11.49 10.57 11.42
C VAL A 33 10.03 10.91 11.71
N ASN A 34 9.51 10.64 12.91
CA ASN A 34 8.10 10.82 13.29
C ASN A 34 7.13 10.14 12.31
N GLY A 35 7.37 8.89 12.00
CA GLY A 35 6.52 8.10 11.12
C GLY A 35 5.42 7.34 11.88
N LEU A 36 4.88 6.33 11.22
CA LEU A 36 3.76 5.53 11.74
C LEU A 36 4.05 4.94 13.12
N SER A 37 5.20 4.27 13.27
CA SER A 37 5.56 3.62 14.55
C SER A 37 5.64 4.61 15.71
N ASP A 38 6.18 5.81 15.47
CA ASP A 38 6.32 6.85 16.50
C ASP A 38 4.95 7.37 16.94
N VAL A 39 4.03 7.61 15.98
CA VAL A 39 2.66 8.02 16.24
C VAL A 39 1.89 6.94 17.00
N LEU A 40 2.00 5.69 16.59
CA LEU A 40 1.30 4.58 17.24
C LEU A 40 1.82 4.32 18.65
N ALA A 41 3.11 4.55 18.91
CA ALA A 41 3.72 4.50 20.24
C ALA A 41 3.35 5.72 21.14
N GLY A 42 2.61 6.70 20.60
CA GLY A 42 2.21 7.88 21.37
C GLY A 42 3.26 8.98 21.45
N GLN A 43 4.29 8.90 20.63
CA GLN A 43 5.43 9.85 20.61
C GLN A 43 5.28 10.95 19.55
N GLY A 44 4.20 10.92 18.74
CA GLY A 44 3.96 11.86 17.65
C GLY A 44 2.50 12.25 17.48
N ASP A 45 2.27 13.32 16.74
CA ASP A 45 0.94 13.79 16.33
C ASP A 45 0.55 13.13 15.01
N ILE A 46 -0.72 12.68 14.93
CA ILE A 46 -1.32 12.07 13.74
C ILE A 46 -1.26 13.03 12.53
N ALA A 47 -1.62 14.29 12.73
CA ALA A 47 -1.64 15.25 11.62
C ALA A 47 -0.24 15.62 11.12
N ALA A 48 0.76 15.57 11.99
CA ALA A 48 2.15 15.90 11.65
C ALA A 48 2.94 14.75 11.03
N CYS A 49 2.42 13.52 11.03
CA CYS A 49 3.13 12.38 10.45
C CYS A 49 2.99 12.27 8.94
N ALA A 50 1.92 12.83 8.36
CA ALA A 50 1.74 12.90 6.91
C ALA A 50 2.64 13.99 6.30
N ARG A 51 3.34 13.64 5.24
CA ARG A 51 4.32 14.50 4.59
C ARG A 51 4.08 14.61 3.10
N PRO A 52 4.21 15.80 2.54
CA PRO A 52 4.17 15.95 1.09
C PRO A 52 5.33 15.18 0.44
N THR A 53 5.06 14.61 -0.72
CA THR A 53 6.07 14.04 -1.60
C THR A 53 6.41 15.02 -2.72
N SER A 54 7.34 14.68 -3.59
CA SER A 54 7.62 15.44 -4.81
C SER A 54 6.47 15.42 -5.82
N VAL A 55 5.46 14.55 -5.62
CA VAL A 55 4.28 14.43 -6.49
C VAL A 55 3.12 15.21 -5.90
N ALA A 56 2.59 16.17 -6.65
CA ALA A 56 1.48 17.01 -6.19
C ALA A 56 0.24 16.18 -5.83
N GLY A 57 -0.38 16.49 -4.68
CA GLY A 57 -1.57 15.79 -4.19
C GLY A 57 -1.30 14.40 -3.62
N PHE A 58 -0.02 14.04 -3.42
CA PHE A 58 0.36 12.75 -2.86
C PHE A 58 1.24 12.93 -1.61
N ASP A 59 0.71 12.53 -0.46
CA ASP A 59 1.38 12.55 0.82
C ASP A 59 1.73 11.13 1.31
N LEU A 60 2.76 11.02 2.14
CA LEU A 60 3.24 9.79 2.74
C LEU A 60 3.22 9.87 4.27
N VAL A 61 2.73 8.83 4.93
CA VAL A 61 3.08 8.48 6.31
C VAL A 61 4.15 7.39 6.24
N PRO A 62 5.43 7.71 6.49
CA PRO A 62 6.50 6.75 6.47
C PRO A 62 6.39 5.78 7.65
N ARG A 63 7.04 4.62 7.58
CA ARG A 63 6.97 3.59 8.63
C ARG A 63 7.47 4.05 10.01
N GLY A 64 8.39 5.03 10.06
CA GLY A 64 9.06 5.45 11.29
C GLY A 64 10.22 4.54 11.70
N GLN A 65 10.60 4.60 12.97
CA GLN A 65 11.61 3.70 13.54
C GLN A 65 11.08 2.26 13.60
N VAL A 66 11.97 1.27 13.47
CA VAL A 66 11.58 -0.15 13.59
C VAL A 66 11.23 -0.44 15.06
N PRO A 67 9.94 -0.69 15.39
CA PRO A 67 9.56 -0.99 16.76
C PRO A 67 9.77 -2.48 17.08
N PRO A 68 9.89 -2.86 18.36
CA PRO A 68 9.99 -4.25 18.74
C PRO A 68 8.66 -5.04 18.54
N ASN A 69 7.52 -4.36 18.50
CA ASN A 69 6.17 -4.95 18.51
C ASN A 69 5.23 -4.35 17.43
N PRO A 70 5.56 -4.46 16.13
CA PRO A 70 4.77 -3.82 15.06
C PRO A 70 3.29 -4.20 15.05
N SER A 71 2.99 -5.49 15.19
CA SER A 71 1.60 -5.98 15.15
C SER A 71 0.74 -5.43 16.30
N GLU A 72 1.31 -5.29 17.50
CA GLU A 72 0.61 -4.71 18.66
C GLU A 72 0.30 -3.22 18.43
N LEU A 73 1.24 -2.48 17.83
CA LEU A 73 1.03 -1.08 17.48
C LEU A 73 -0.10 -0.93 16.46
N LEU A 74 -0.18 -1.80 15.44
CA LEU A 74 -1.29 -1.79 14.48
C LEU A 74 -2.63 -2.17 15.10
N MET A 75 -2.64 -2.96 16.18
CA MET A 75 -3.87 -3.29 16.93
C MET A 75 -4.31 -2.18 17.89
N SER A 76 -3.51 -1.14 18.11
CA SER A 76 -3.84 -0.06 19.02
C SER A 76 -5.00 0.81 18.50
N GLU A 77 -5.74 1.43 19.43
CA GLU A 77 -6.79 2.41 19.08
C GLU A 77 -6.24 3.60 18.27
N ARG A 78 -4.95 3.92 18.43
CA ARG A 78 -4.28 4.98 17.69
C ARG A 78 -4.22 4.72 16.18
N PHE A 79 -4.10 3.45 15.76
CA PHE A 79 -4.15 3.11 14.35
C PHE A 79 -5.55 3.39 13.77
N GLY A 80 -6.61 3.00 14.46
CA GLY A 80 -7.98 3.34 14.09
C GLY A 80 -8.21 4.86 14.01
N ALA A 81 -7.69 5.61 14.97
CA ALA A 81 -7.76 7.07 14.99
C ALA A 81 -7.01 7.71 13.79
N LEU A 82 -5.82 7.18 13.45
CA LEU A 82 -5.07 7.61 12.26
C LEU A 82 -5.86 7.36 10.98
N ILE A 83 -6.44 6.18 10.80
CA ILE A 83 -7.24 5.86 9.61
C ILE A 83 -8.49 6.74 9.54
N ALA A 84 -9.17 6.99 10.66
CA ALA A 84 -10.32 7.90 10.71
C ALA A 84 -9.94 9.34 10.36
N TRP A 85 -8.79 9.83 10.83
CA TRP A 85 -8.25 11.13 10.46
C TRP A 85 -7.90 11.17 8.97
N ALA A 86 -7.20 10.16 8.46
CA ALA A 86 -6.79 10.07 7.06
C ALA A 86 -8.02 10.10 6.12
N SER A 87 -9.06 9.33 6.44
CA SER A 87 -10.30 9.26 5.66
C SER A 87 -11.08 10.59 5.61
N LYS A 88 -10.88 11.49 6.58
CA LYS A 88 -11.50 12.84 6.58
C LYS A 88 -10.69 13.84 5.78
N ASN A 89 -9.38 13.65 5.67
CA ASN A 89 -8.46 14.63 5.09
C ASN A 89 -8.03 14.30 3.66
N TYR A 90 -8.21 13.05 3.21
CA TYR A 90 -7.79 12.57 1.89
C TYR A 90 -8.95 11.91 1.15
N ASP A 91 -8.93 12.00 -0.17
CA ASP A 91 -9.95 11.37 -1.03
C ASP A 91 -9.69 9.87 -1.18
N ILE A 92 -8.40 9.47 -1.15
CA ILE A 92 -7.96 8.08 -1.21
C ILE A 92 -6.85 7.85 -0.17
N VAL A 93 -7.01 6.80 0.62
CA VAL A 93 -5.99 6.32 1.56
C VAL A 93 -5.54 4.94 1.11
N LEU A 94 -4.25 4.79 0.84
CA LEU A 94 -3.62 3.51 0.51
C LEU A 94 -2.80 3.05 1.72
N ILE A 95 -3.00 1.80 2.11
CA ILE A 95 -2.27 1.16 3.20
C ILE A 95 -1.35 0.10 2.58
N ASP A 96 -0.04 0.35 2.61
CA ASP A 96 0.97 -0.61 2.16
C ASP A 96 1.36 -1.52 3.32
N THR A 97 1.40 -2.84 3.07
CA THR A 97 1.59 -3.84 4.14
C THR A 97 2.64 -4.87 3.75
N PRO A 98 3.32 -5.48 4.74
CA PRO A 98 4.16 -6.63 4.49
C PRO A 98 3.31 -7.82 3.99
N PRO A 99 3.95 -8.85 3.38
CA PRO A 99 3.25 -10.03 2.88
C PRO A 99 2.50 -10.78 3.98
N ILE A 100 1.22 -11.11 3.74
CA ILE A 100 0.35 -11.85 4.68
C ILE A 100 0.92 -13.23 5.04
N LEU A 101 1.72 -13.84 4.17
CA LEU A 101 2.35 -15.13 4.45
C LEU A 101 3.50 -15.01 5.47
N ALA A 102 4.09 -13.85 5.61
CA ALA A 102 5.21 -13.62 6.52
C ALA A 102 4.74 -13.23 7.92
N VAL A 103 3.74 -12.32 8.01
CA VAL A 103 3.27 -11.73 9.27
C VAL A 103 1.77 -11.42 9.19
N THR A 104 1.14 -11.18 10.35
CA THR A 104 -0.30 -10.89 10.46
C THR A 104 -0.65 -9.42 10.20
N ASP A 105 0.33 -8.56 10.05
CA ASP A 105 0.17 -7.09 9.94
C ASP A 105 -0.81 -6.68 8.84
N ALA A 106 -0.74 -7.36 7.67
CA ALA A 106 -1.68 -7.12 6.57
C ALA A 106 -3.14 -7.44 6.92
N ALA A 107 -3.38 -8.49 7.74
CA ALA A 107 -4.72 -8.81 8.20
C ALA A 107 -5.24 -7.80 9.23
N ILE A 108 -4.36 -7.28 10.09
CA ILE A 108 -4.74 -6.27 11.07
C ILE A 108 -5.11 -4.97 10.34
N ALA A 109 -4.25 -4.51 9.43
CA ALA A 109 -4.48 -3.30 8.64
C ALA A 109 -5.73 -3.42 7.75
N GLY A 110 -5.96 -4.58 7.16
CA GLY A 110 -7.10 -4.87 6.28
C GLY A 110 -8.46 -4.71 6.94
N ARG A 111 -8.57 -4.87 8.26
CA ARG A 111 -9.83 -4.62 9.00
C ARG A 111 -10.26 -3.15 8.98
N HIS A 112 -9.34 -2.24 8.73
CA HIS A 112 -9.59 -0.80 8.63
C HIS A 112 -9.79 -0.33 7.17
N ALA A 113 -9.60 -1.23 6.19
CA ALA A 113 -9.71 -0.92 4.77
C ALA A 113 -11.10 -1.26 4.22
N GLY A 114 -11.67 -0.39 3.41
CA GLY A 114 -12.91 -0.67 2.68
C GLY A 114 -12.72 -1.63 1.51
N THR A 115 -11.48 -1.74 1.00
CA THR A 115 -11.12 -2.63 -0.12
C THR A 115 -9.71 -3.17 0.09
N THR A 116 -9.55 -4.48 -0.08
CA THR A 116 -8.25 -5.15 -0.04
C THR A 116 -7.93 -5.72 -1.42
N LEU A 117 -6.76 -5.38 -1.92
CA LEU A 117 -6.18 -5.93 -3.15
C LEU A 117 -4.90 -6.69 -2.80
N MET A 118 -4.69 -7.83 -3.42
CA MET A 118 -3.45 -8.59 -3.29
C MET A 118 -2.58 -8.36 -4.53
N VAL A 119 -1.28 -8.17 -4.33
CA VAL A 119 -0.32 -8.07 -5.42
C VAL A 119 0.52 -9.33 -5.45
N ALA A 120 0.46 -10.05 -6.58
CA ALA A 120 1.31 -11.20 -6.87
C ALA A 120 2.34 -10.83 -7.94
N ARG A 121 3.55 -11.33 -7.82
CA ARG A 121 4.61 -11.09 -8.79
C ARG A 121 4.73 -12.27 -9.76
N TYR A 122 4.67 -11.98 -11.06
CA TYR A 122 4.79 -12.99 -12.11
C TYR A 122 6.13 -13.74 -12.00
N ALA A 123 6.10 -15.05 -12.22
CA ALA A 123 7.24 -15.96 -12.15
C ALA A 123 7.99 -16.00 -10.77
N VAL A 124 7.41 -15.38 -9.73
CA VAL A 124 7.94 -15.39 -8.36
C VAL A 124 6.96 -16.06 -7.42
N ASN A 125 5.69 -15.61 -7.41
CA ASN A 125 4.68 -16.19 -6.55
C ASN A 125 4.00 -17.39 -7.23
N THR A 126 3.90 -18.48 -6.49
CA THR A 126 3.20 -19.69 -6.94
C THR A 126 1.69 -19.54 -6.74
N LEU A 127 0.89 -20.27 -7.50
CA LEU A 127 -0.56 -20.34 -7.31
C LEU A 127 -0.93 -20.74 -5.88
N LYS A 128 -0.21 -21.71 -5.31
CA LYS A 128 -0.43 -22.17 -3.94
C LYS A 128 -0.19 -21.06 -2.89
N GLU A 129 0.81 -20.19 -3.09
CA GLU A 129 1.03 -19.04 -2.21
C GLU A 129 -0.11 -18.04 -2.32
N VAL A 130 -0.62 -17.81 -3.53
CA VAL A 130 -1.79 -16.94 -3.77
C VAL A 130 -3.02 -17.50 -3.05
N GLU A 131 -3.35 -18.77 -3.24
CA GLU A 131 -4.48 -19.45 -2.58
C GLU A 131 -4.33 -19.42 -1.05
N THR A 132 -3.14 -19.70 -0.52
CA THR A 132 -2.88 -19.65 0.92
C THR A 132 -3.03 -18.24 1.46
N SER A 133 -2.60 -17.22 0.71
CA SER A 133 -2.76 -15.82 1.10
C SER A 133 -4.25 -15.42 1.17
N LEU A 134 -5.03 -15.80 0.15
CA LEU A 134 -6.47 -15.55 0.11
C LEU A 134 -7.18 -16.22 1.29
N SER A 135 -6.87 -17.49 1.56
CA SER A 135 -7.41 -18.22 2.71
C SER A 135 -7.08 -17.54 4.05
N ARG A 136 -5.85 -17.03 4.22
CA ARG A 136 -5.47 -16.29 5.44
C ARG A 136 -6.26 -14.99 5.62
N PHE A 137 -6.50 -14.24 4.54
CA PHE A 137 -7.35 -13.06 4.61
C PHE A 137 -8.79 -13.43 4.98
N GLU A 138 -9.36 -14.46 4.34
CA GLU A 138 -10.71 -14.95 4.62
C GLU A 138 -10.87 -15.39 6.07
N GLN A 139 -9.92 -16.17 6.62
CA GLN A 139 -9.90 -16.58 8.04
C GLN A 139 -9.87 -15.40 9.00
N ASN A 140 -9.39 -14.23 8.58
CA ASN A 140 -9.41 -12.99 9.34
C ASN A 140 -10.64 -12.10 9.04
N GLY A 141 -11.61 -12.59 8.27
CA GLY A 141 -12.84 -11.87 7.92
C GLY A 141 -12.63 -10.79 6.85
N ILE A 142 -11.54 -10.86 6.06
CA ILE A 142 -11.21 -9.86 5.05
C ILE A 142 -11.45 -10.44 3.66
N ALA A 143 -12.36 -9.82 2.90
CA ALA A 143 -12.61 -10.16 1.51
C ALA A 143 -11.59 -9.45 0.59
N VAL A 144 -10.71 -10.22 -0.04
CA VAL A 144 -9.82 -9.71 -1.10
C VAL A 144 -10.66 -9.52 -2.38
N LYS A 145 -10.71 -8.29 -2.89
CA LYS A 145 -11.53 -7.92 -4.06
C LYS A 145 -10.88 -8.24 -5.39
N GLY A 146 -9.57 -8.46 -5.40
CA GLY A 146 -8.85 -8.83 -6.61
C GLY A 146 -7.38 -9.09 -6.37
N VAL A 147 -6.75 -9.73 -7.35
CA VAL A 147 -5.31 -10.00 -7.38
C VAL A 147 -4.71 -9.27 -8.57
N ILE A 148 -3.68 -8.47 -8.32
CA ILE A 148 -2.91 -7.77 -9.34
C ILE A 148 -1.67 -8.59 -9.64
N LEU A 149 -1.53 -9.07 -10.87
CA LEU A 149 -0.32 -9.75 -11.32
C LEU A 149 0.67 -8.71 -11.85
N ASN A 150 1.74 -8.49 -11.10
CA ASN A 150 2.75 -7.48 -11.38
C ASN A 150 4.02 -8.10 -12.03
N SER A 151 4.86 -7.28 -12.63
CA SER A 151 6.16 -7.65 -13.22
C SER A 151 6.05 -8.70 -14.35
N ILE A 152 5.02 -8.63 -15.19
CA ILE A 152 4.88 -9.49 -16.37
C ILE A 152 5.88 -9.01 -17.44
N PHE A 153 6.73 -9.91 -17.93
CA PHE A 153 7.67 -9.62 -19.02
C PHE A 153 7.06 -10.02 -20.35
N ARG A 154 7.00 -9.12 -21.32
CA ARG A 154 6.46 -9.36 -22.67
C ARG A 154 7.05 -10.58 -23.39
N ARG A 155 8.29 -11.00 -23.08
CA ARG A 155 8.98 -12.16 -23.70
C ARG A 155 8.57 -13.52 -23.13
N ALA A 156 7.91 -13.57 -21.98
CA ALA A 156 7.55 -14.85 -21.33
C ALA A 156 6.17 -15.38 -21.75
N THR A 157 5.37 -14.55 -22.41
CA THR A 157 4.05 -14.93 -22.86
C THR A 157 4.11 -15.22 -24.36
N GLY A 158 4.07 -16.49 -24.75
CA GLY A 158 3.70 -16.92 -26.11
C GLY A 158 2.23 -16.57 -26.42
N TYR A 159 1.70 -15.53 -25.80
CA TYR A 159 0.36 -14.98 -25.98
C TYR A 159 0.36 -14.03 -27.16
N GLN A 160 0.38 -14.61 -28.37
CA GLN A 160 0.06 -13.86 -29.58
C GLN A 160 -1.45 -13.59 -29.75
N ASP A 161 -2.31 -13.97 -28.78
CA ASP A 161 -3.75 -14.09 -29.08
C ASP A 161 -4.73 -13.46 -28.08
N TYR A 162 -4.29 -12.58 -27.17
CA TYR A 162 -5.24 -11.69 -26.49
C TYR A 162 -4.92 -10.24 -26.84
N GLY A 163 -5.77 -9.67 -27.71
CA GLY A 163 -5.66 -8.31 -28.22
C GLY A 163 -5.64 -7.27 -27.11
N TYR A 164 -4.46 -6.94 -26.62
CA TYR A 164 -4.25 -5.67 -25.97
C TYR A 164 -4.30 -4.60 -27.06
N TYR A 165 -5.34 -3.79 -27.06
CA TYR A 165 -5.41 -2.59 -27.87
C TYR A 165 -4.23 -1.69 -27.47
N GLU A 166 -3.22 -1.63 -28.32
CA GLU A 166 -2.12 -0.67 -28.23
C GLU A 166 -2.70 0.67 -28.67
N TYR A 167 -3.04 1.53 -27.70
CA TYR A 167 -3.27 2.95 -28.00
C TYR A 167 -1.92 3.59 -28.22
N GLU A 168 -1.44 3.61 -29.47
CA GLU A 168 -0.40 4.53 -29.90
C GLU A 168 -0.99 5.95 -29.91
N TYR A 169 -0.56 6.78 -28.98
CA TYR A 169 -0.72 8.22 -29.11
C TYR A 169 0.22 8.69 -30.23
N GLN A 170 -0.29 8.82 -31.45
CA GLN A 170 0.38 9.62 -32.45
C GLN A 170 0.22 11.09 -32.05
N SER A 171 1.32 11.69 -31.59
CA SER A 171 1.39 13.13 -31.43
C SER A 171 1.41 13.76 -32.84
N ASP A 172 0.29 14.29 -33.26
CA ASP A 172 0.24 15.18 -34.43
C ASP A 172 1.04 16.46 -34.11
N THR A 173 2.30 16.45 -34.53
CA THR A 173 3.09 17.67 -34.61
C THR A 173 2.68 18.37 -35.90
N LYS A 174 1.98 19.48 -35.80
CA LYS A 174 1.93 20.56 -36.80
C LYS A 174 2.53 21.82 -36.23
#